data_f7904de52262ca1c0574f12007757bdf
#
_entry.id   f7904de52262ca1c0574f12007757bdf
#
_cell.length_a   1.000
_cell.length_b   1.000
_cell.length_c   1.000
_cell.angle_alpha   90.00
_cell.angle_beta   90.00
_cell.angle_gamma   90.00
#
_symmetry.space_group_name_H-M   'P 1'
#
loop_
_entity.id
_entity.type
_entity.pdbx_description
1 polymer ?
#
loop_
_entity_poly.entity_id
_entity_poly.type
_entity_poly.pdbx_seq_one_letter_code
_entity_poly.pdbx_strand_id
1 'polypeptide(L)'
;MQFPTRGLYLVTPDADDSGALIASVAPLLAHVVCLQYRNKRACPGVRDDEARTLRDMAAHAGVCFIVNDDARLAREVGADGVHLGEDDGEIATWRRELGRDFIIGASCYDDAARARIAVDSGADYVAFGALFASTTKPGARRATPGLFADTRDLGVPRVAIGGITPDNARDAVAAGADLLAVIGGVFDAPDPVAAARAIASAFD
;
A
#
# COMPACT_ATOMS: atom_id res chain seq x y z
N MET A 1 3.69 10.47 -11.62
CA MET A 1 4.24 9.08 -11.78
C MET A 1 3.08 8.15 -12.12
N GLN A 2 3.29 7.01 -12.79
CA GLN A 2 2.27 5.95 -12.91
C GLN A 2 2.39 4.99 -11.73
N PHE A 3 1.25 4.43 -11.25
CA PHE A 3 1.28 3.40 -10.21
C PHE A 3 1.97 2.13 -10.74
N PRO A 4 2.87 1.51 -9.96
CA PRO A 4 3.56 0.30 -10.39
C PRO A 4 2.58 -0.86 -10.61
N THR A 5 2.91 -1.72 -11.56
CA THR A 5 2.06 -2.85 -11.96
C THR A 5 2.47 -4.18 -11.32
N ARG A 6 3.65 -4.27 -10.67
CA ARG A 6 4.16 -5.51 -10.09
C ARG A 6 5.25 -5.21 -9.06
N GLY A 7 5.25 -5.90 -7.92
CA GLY A 7 6.33 -5.86 -6.95
C GLY A 7 5.89 -5.66 -5.48
N LEU A 8 6.88 -5.43 -4.62
CA LEU A 8 6.66 -5.20 -3.20
C LEU A 8 6.20 -3.76 -2.94
N TYR A 9 5.07 -3.64 -2.26
CA TYR A 9 4.44 -2.41 -1.80
C TYR A 9 4.61 -2.33 -0.27
N LEU A 10 5.54 -1.51 0.21
CA LEU A 10 5.79 -1.36 1.63
C LEU A 10 4.81 -0.37 2.26
N VAL A 11 4.23 -0.72 3.41
CA VAL A 11 3.37 0.19 4.20
C VAL A 11 4.03 0.39 5.55
N THR A 12 4.24 1.64 5.98
CA THR A 12 4.89 1.92 7.26
C THR A 12 4.03 1.47 8.45
N PRO A 13 4.64 0.94 9.53
CA PRO A 13 3.94 0.65 10.77
C PRO A 13 3.57 1.94 11.52
N ASP A 14 2.69 1.84 12.52
CA ASP A 14 2.52 2.89 13.51
C ASP A 14 3.80 3.01 14.36
N ALA A 15 4.26 4.22 14.60
CA ALA A 15 5.48 4.50 15.35
C ALA A 15 5.31 5.72 16.25
N ASP A 16 5.97 5.69 17.40
CA ASP A 16 6.03 6.82 18.34
C ASP A 16 7.33 7.64 18.18
N ASP A 17 8.34 7.08 17.48
CA ASP A 17 9.64 7.70 17.18
C ASP A 17 9.81 7.85 15.65
N SER A 18 9.70 9.08 15.18
CA SER A 18 9.86 9.42 13.76
C SER A 18 11.24 9.11 13.22
N GLY A 19 12.30 9.32 14.03
CA GLY A 19 13.67 9.02 13.63
C GLY A 19 13.89 7.54 13.40
N ALA A 20 13.39 6.70 14.32
CA ALA A 20 13.43 5.25 14.19
C ALA A 20 12.61 4.75 12.98
N LEU A 21 11.42 5.32 12.74
CA LEU A 21 10.60 4.99 11.58
C LEU A 21 11.35 5.27 10.27
N ILE A 22 11.86 6.49 10.11
CA ILE A 22 12.59 6.92 8.91
C ILE A 22 13.84 6.06 8.68
N ALA A 23 14.62 5.81 9.74
CA ALA A 23 15.81 4.96 9.66
C ALA A 23 15.48 3.52 9.26
N SER A 24 14.33 2.98 9.69
CA SER A 24 13.90 1.62 9.33
C SER A 24 13.47 1.50 7.86
N VAL A 25 12.93 2.56 7.26
CA VAL A 25 12.49 2.58 5.85
C VAL A 25 13.68 2.70 4.89
N ALA A 26 14.70 3.48 5.23
CA ALA A 26 15.80 3.82 4.34
C ALA A 26 16.44 2.60 3.61
N PRO A 27 16.86 1.53 4.30
CA PRO A 27 17.50 0.38 3.65
C PRO A 27 16.53 -0.47 2.81
N LEU A 28 15.22 -0.29 2.97
CA LEU A 28 14.19 -1.08 2.29
C LEU A 28 13.84 -0.52 0.91
N LEU A 29 14.11 0.76 0.64
CA LEU A 29 13.71 1.43 -0.61
C LEU A 29 14.31 0.78 -1.86
N ALA A 30 15.46 0.14 -1.76
CA ALA A 30 16.07 -0.59 -2.88
C ALA A 30 15.31 -1.86 -3.30
N HIS A 31 14.34 -2.31 -2.51
CA HIS A 31 13.62 -3.58 -2.71
C HIS A 31 12.13 -3.39 -2.96
N VAL A 32 11.64 -2.15 -2.98
CA VAL A 32 10.21 -1.84 -3.09
C VAL A 32 9.91 -0.99 -4.33
N VAL A 33 8.73 -1.16 -4.88
CA VAL A 33 8.26 -0.35 -6.01
C VAL A 33 7.31 0.77 -5.56
N CYS A 34 6.74 0.62 -4.35
CA CYS A 34 5.83 1.59 -3.74
C CYS A 34 6.04 1.64 -2.23
N LEU A 35 6.00 2.84 -1.68
CA LEU A 35 6.01 3.11 -0.24
C LEU A 35 4.72 3.84 0.13
N GLN A 36 3.93 3.29 1.05
CA GLN A 36 2.79 3.98 1.65
C GLN A 36 3.15 4.45 3.06
N TYR A 37 3.04 5.75 3.27
CA TYR A 37 3.14 6.32 4.60
C TYR A 37 1.82 6.16 5.35
N ARG A 38 1.90 5.53 6.49
CA ARG A 38 0.82 5.34 7.45
C ARG A 38 1.38 5.42 8.87
N ASN A 39 0.90 6.39 9.69
CA ASN A 39 1.18 6.45 11.12
C ASN A 39 -0.05 7.04 11.83
N LYS A 40 -0.91 6.16 12.36
CA LYS A 40 -2.16 6.55 13.05
C LYS A 40 -1.94 7.07 14.48
N ARG A 41 -0.71 6.93 15.01
CA ARG A 41 -0.34 7.42 16.35
C ARG A 41 0.20 8.86 16.30
N ALA A 42 0.82 9.25 15.21
CA ALA A 42 1.41 10.57 15.07
C ALA A 42 0.35 11.68 15.09
N CYS A 43 0.63 12.78 15.78
CA CYS A 43 -0.18 13.99 15.70
C CYS A 43 0.02 14.68 14.33
N PRO A 44 -0.89 15.60 13.92
CA PRO A 44 -0.87 16.17 12.57
C PRO A 44 0.48 16.76 12.14
N GLY A 45 1.14 17.59 12.97
CA GLY A 45 2.44 18.17 12.63
C GLY A 45 3.55 17.13 12.45
N VAL A 46 3.56 16.08 13.26
CA VAL A 46 4.51 14.97 13.13
C VAL A 46 4.24 14.19 11.84
N ARG A 47 2.95 13.96 11.49
CA ARG A 47 2.58 13.30 10.23
C ARG A 47 3.07 14.06 9.00
N ASP A 48 2.97 15.39 9.03
CA ASP A 48 3.44 16.25 7.94
C ASP A 48 4.96 16.10 7.74
N ASP A 49 5.74 16.16 8.82
CA ASP A 49 7.19 16.07 8.78
C ASP A 49 7.67 14.67 8.33
N GLU A 50 7.07 13.61 8.88
CA GLU A 50 7.35 12.23 8.48
C GLU A 50 7.01 12.00 7.00
N ALA A 51 5.81 12.44 6.56
CA ALA A 51 5.37 12.27 5.19
C ALA A 51 6.27 13.00 4.19
N ARG A 52 6.70 14.24 4.49
CA ARG A 52 7.64 15.00 3.64
C ARG A 52 8.99 14.30 3.55
N THR A 53 9.53 13.87 4.69
CA THR A 53 10.83 13.20 4.73
C THR A 53 10.82 11.90 3.93
N LEU A 54 9.80 11.05 4.16
CA LEU A 54 9.67 9.78 3.47
C LEU A 54 9.38 9.96 1.97
N ARG A 55 8.62 11.00 1.59
CA ARG A 55 8.39 11.35 0.19
C ARG A 55 9.70 11.72 -0.51
N ASP A 56 10.54 12.54 0.13
CA ASP A 56 11.83 12.93 -0.45
C ASP A 56 12.75 11.72 -0.62
N MET A 57 12.78 10.83 0.36
CA MET A 57 13.56 9.58 0.27
C MET A 57 13.05 8.67 -0.84
N ALA A 58 11.74 8.49 -0.95
CA ALA A 58 11.12 7.68 -2.02
C ALA A 58 11.42 8.27 -3.40
N ALA A 59 11.30 9.59 -3.56
CA ALA A 59 11.61 10.28 -4.81
C ALA A 59 13.07 10.09 -5.24
N HIS A 60 14.03 10.19 -4.32
CA HIS A 60 15.44 9.92 -4.59
C HIS A 60 15.72 8.46 -5.00
N ALA A 61 14.94 7.53 -4.45
CA ALA A 61 15.04 6.11 -4.78
C ALA A 61 14.25 5.69 -6.04
N GLY A 62 13.45 6.59 -6.63
CA GLY A 62 12.57 6.30 -7.76
C GLY A 62 11.36 5.42 -7.37
N VAL A 63 10.96 5.44 -6.10
CA VAL A 63 9.86 4.66 -5.52
C VAL A 63 8.59 5.50 -5.49
N CYS A 64 7.46 4.92 -5.91
CA CYS A 64 6.15 5.57 -5.84
C CYS A 64 5.76 5.84 -4.37
N PHE A 65 5.33 7.05 -4.06
CA PHE A 65 4.98 7.43 -2.69
C PHE A 65 3.49 7.72 -2.53
N ILE A 66 2.85 6.99 -1.64
CA ILE A 66 1.40 7.04 -1.35
C ILE A 66 1.19 7.45 0.11
N VAL A 67 0.20 8.30 0.37
CA VAL A 67 -0.27 8.62 1.73
C VAL A 67 -1.54 7.83 2.04
N ASN A 68 -1.63 7.27 3.24
CA ASN A 68 -2.79 6.51 3.69
C ASN A 68 -3.89 7.43 4.22
N ASP A 69 -5.15 7.23 3.82
CA ASP A 69 -6.40 7.84 4.28
C ASP A 69 -6.53 9.37 4.04
N ASP A 70 -5.45 10.14 3.99
CA ASP A 70 -5.45 11.60 3.99
C ASP A 70 -5.07 12.20 2.63
N ALA A 71 -6.06 12.44 1.79
CA ALA A 71 -5.88 13.01 0.45
C ALA A 71 -5.38 14.47 0.47
N ARG A 72 -5.68 15.22 1.54
CA ARG A 72 -5.19 16.60 1.70
C ARG A 72 -3.71 16.61 2.01
N LEU A 73 -3.29 15.82 2.99
CA LEU A 73 -1.88 15.64 3.32
C LEU A 73 -1.10 15.14 2.09
N ALA A 74 -1.63 14.15 1.36
CA ALA A 74 -0.99 13.62 0.16
C ALA A 74 -0.69 14.73 -0.87
N ARG A 75 -1.65 15.62 -1.11
CA ARG A 75 -1.48 16.77 -2.00
C ARG A 75 -0.48 17.79 -1.44
N GLU A 76 -0.55 18.12 -0.15
CA GLU A 76 0.29 19.12 0.50
C GLU A 76 1.76 18.74 0.55
N VAL A 77 2.07 17.45 0.73
CA VAL A 77 3.45 16.96 0.72
C VAL A 77 3.98 16.67 -0.68
N GLY A 78 3.12 16.73 -1.71
CA GLY A 78 3.48 16.37 -3.08
C GLY A 78 3.72 14.88 -3.26
N ALA A 79 2.89 14.03 -2.64
CA ALA A 79 2.90 12.60 -2.86
C ALA A 79 2.45 12.26 -4.30
N ASP A 80 2.81 11.07 -4.78
CA ASP A 80 2.32 10.57 -6.06
C ASP A 80 0.84 10.19 -6.00
N GLY A 81 0.34 9.83 -4.79
CA GLY A 81 -1.05 9.45 -4.62
C GLY A 81 -1.50 9.27 -3.18
N VAL A 82 -2.75 8.80 -3.05
CA VAL A 82 -3.43 8.49 -1.80
C VAL A 82 -4.06 7.10 -1.86
N HIS A 83 -4.09 6.39 -0.74
CA HIS A 83 -4.85 5.16 -0.57
C HIS A 83 -6.03 5.41 0.38
N LEU A 84 -7.26 5.14 -0.09
CA LEU A 84 -8.50 5.44 0.61
C LEU A 84 -9.19 4.17 1.11
N GLY A 85 -9.64 4.20 2.35
CA GLY A 85 -10.53 3.22 2.95
C GLY A 85 -12.02 3.52 2.70
N GLU A 86 -12.86 2.84 3.46
CA GLU A 86 -14.32 2.96 3.34
C GLU A 86 -14.85 4.32 3.83
N ASP A 87 -14.19 4.88 4.85
CA ASP A 87 -14.63 6.09 5.56
C ASP A 87 -13.87 7.36 5.12
N ASP A 88 -12.96 7.26 4.12
CA ASP A 88 -12.05 8.35 3.75
C ASP A 88 -12.60 9.23 2.60
N GLY A 89 -13.89 9.11 2.33
CA GLY A 89 -14.61 9.90 1.33
C GLY A 89 -14.74 9.21 -0.01
N GLU A 90 -15.54 9.83 -0.88
CA GLU A 90 -15.90 9.29 -2.20
C GLU A 90 -14.75 9.42 -3.21
N ILE A 91 -14.32 8.31 -3.81
CA ILE A 91 -13.26 8.27 -4.82
C ILE A 91 -13.52 9.25 -5.97
N ALA A 92 -14.76 9.29 -6.48
CA ALA A 92 -15.14 10.19 -7.58
C ALA A 92 -14.99 11.67 -7.20
N THR A 93 -15.20 12.03 -5.94
CA THR A 93 -14.98 13.39 -5.44
C THR A 93 -13.50 13.72 -5.40
N TRP A 94 -12.68 12.84 -4.81
CA TRP A 94 -11.23 13.04 -4.77
C TRP A 94 -10.62 13.04 -6.17
N ARG A 95 -11.10 12.19 -7.10
CA ARG A 95 -10.65 12.18 -8.49
C ARG A 95 -10.89 13.53 -9.18
N ARG A 96 -12.02 14.18 -8.94
CA ARG A 96 -12.30 15.52 -9.49
C ARG A 96 -11.39 16.60 -8.89
N GLU A 97 -11.08 16.50 -7.58
CA GLU A 97 -10.27 17.48 -6.87
C GLU A 97 -8.77 17.34 -7.14
N LEU A 98 -8.28 16.10 -7.25
CA LEU A 98 -6.86 15.80 -7.40
C LEU A 98 -6.41 15.73 -8.86
N GLY A 99 -7.36 15.57 -9.80
CA GLY A 99 -7.04 15.43 -11.22
C GLY A 99 -6.67 14.00 -11.63
N ARG A 100 -6.38 13.79 -12.92
CA ARG A 100 -6.13 12.46 -13.50
C ARG A 100 -4.73 11.93 -13.25
N ASP A 101 -3.76 12.82 -13.00
CA ASP A 101 -2.36 12.46 -12.83
C ASP A 101 -2.02 12.02 -11.39
N PHE A 102 -2.94 12.23 -10.45
CA PHE A 102 -2.78 11.83 -9.05
C PHE A 102 -3.29 10.40 -8.84
N ILE A 103 -2.48 9.54 -8.24
CA ILE A 103 -2.83 8.14 -8.01
C ILE A 103 -3.85 8.02 -6.87
N ILE A 104 -4.95 7.29 -7.09
CA ILE A 104 -5.93 6.96 -6.06
C ILE A 104 -6.06 5.45 -5.95
N GLY A 105 -5.70 4.92 -4.79
CA GLY A 105 -5.92 3.52 -4.43
C GLY A 105 -7.15 3.34 -3.56
N ALA A 106 -7.78 2.16 -3.62
CA ALA A 106 -8.96 1.84 -2.85
C ALA A 106 -8.85 0.53 -2.09
N SER A 107 -9.18 0.55 -0.78
CA SER A 107 -9.42 -0.67 0.02
C SER A 107 -10.74 -1.32 -0.38
N CYS A 108 -10.68 -2.54 -0.90
CA CYS A 108 -11.85 -3.32 -1.32
C CYS A 108 -12.08 -4.56 -0.46
N TYR A 109 -11.25 -4.80 0.55
CA TYR A 109 -11.38 -5.89 1.53
C TYR A 109 -11.53 -7.27 0.85
N ASP A 110 -12.72 -7.87 0.93
CA ASP A 110 -13.09 -9.16 0.35
C ASP A 110 -14.21 -9.03 -0.72
N ASP A 111 -14.41 -7.83 -1.25
CA ASP A 111 -15.57 -7.48 -2.08
C ASP A 111 -15.17 -7.06 -3.52
N ALA A 112 -15.47 -7.94 -4.49
CA ALA A 112 -15.26 -7.67 -5.91
C ALA A 112 -16.19 -6.58 -6.47
N ALA A 113 -17.42 -6.46 -5.94
CA ALA A 113 -18.35 -5.44 -6.40
C ALA A 113 -17.87 -4.05 -5.99
N ARG A 114 -17.36 -3.92 -4.76
CA ARG A 114 -16.72 -2.70 -4.28
C ARG A 114 -15.52 -2.31 -5.15
N ALA A 115 -14.71 -3.29 -5.57
CA ALA A 115 -13.57 -3.04 -6.44
C ALA A 115 -14.01 -2.49 -7.82
N ARG A 116 -15.08 -3.03 -8.42
CA ARG A 116 -15.64 -2.50 -9.68
C ARG A 116 -16.12 -1.07 -9.52
N ILE A 117 -16.89 -0.79 -8.47
CA ILE A 117 -17.36 0.57 -8.16
C ILE A 117 -16.18 1.54 -7.96
N ALA A 118 -15.13 1.11 -7.26
CA ALA A 118 -13.93 1.92 -7.05
C ALA A 118 -13.24 2.28 -8.37
N VAL A 119 -13.05 1.31 -9.26
CA VAL A 119 -12.45 1.52 -10.59
C VAL A 119 -13.32 2.43 -11.45
N ASP A 120 -14.62 2.20 -11.51
CA ASP A 120 -15.59 3.03 -12.25
C ASP A 120 -15.60 4.48 -11.71
N SER A 121 -15.31 4.65 -10.41
CA SER A 121 -15.19 5.95 -9.74
C SER A 121 -13.82 6.62 -9.95
N GLY A 122 -12.87 5.93 -10.58
CA GLY A 122 -11.56 6.47 -10.94
C GLY A 122 -10.40 6.03 -10.05
N ALA A 123 -10.50 4.91 -9.34
CA ALA A 123 -9.34 4.31 -8.67
C ALA A 123 -8.33 3.77 -9.69
N ASP A 124 -7.03 4.00 -9.43
CA ASP A 124 -5.93 3.52 -10.27
C ASP A 124 -5.45 2.12 -9.85
N TYR A 125 -5.78 1.70 -8.64
CA TYR A 125 -5.55 0.34 -8.13
C TYR A 125 -6.51 0.00 -7.00
N VAL A 126 -6.68 -1.29 -6.76
CA VAL A 126 -7.53 -1.83 -5.69
C VAL A 126 -6.73 -2.75 -4.78
N ALA A 127 -7.05 -2.76 -3.47
CA ALA A 127 -6.39 -3.62 -2.49
C ALA A 127 -7.39 -4.58 -1.84
N PHE A 128 -7.04 -5.87 -1.84
CA PHE A 128 -7.80 -6.95 -1.23
C PHE A 128 -7.07 -7.54 -0.02
N GLY A 129 -7.78 -7.76 1.07
CA GLY A 129 -7.23 -8.32 2.29
C GLY A 129 -8.25 -8.44 3.43
N ALA A 130 -7.92 -9.15 4.52
CA ALA A 130 -6.60 -9.80 4.70
C ALA A 130 -6.53 -11.14 3.96
N LEU A 131 -5.47 -11.36 3.18
CA LEU A 131 -5.31 -12.61 2.43
C LEU A 131 -4.89 -13.76 3.37
N PHE A 132 -4.00 -13.48 4.31
CA PHE A 132 -3.56 -14.42 5.35
C PHE A 132 -3.92 -13.90 6.74
N ALA A 133 -3.82 -14.76 7.77
CA ALA A 133 -4.01 -14.32 9.15
C ALA A 133 -2.99 -13.24 9.52
N SER A 134 -3.44 -12.15 10.13
CA SER A 134 -2.59 -11.01 10.47
C SER A 134 -2.66 -10.72 11.96
N THR A 135 -1.50 -10.48 12.56
CA THR A 135 -1.38 -9.99 13.94
C THR A 135 -1.75 -8.51 14.07
N THR A 136 -1.59 -7.74 13.00
CA THR A 136 -1.86 -6.28 12.99
C THR A 136 -3.36 -5.95 13.09
N LYS A 137 -4.24 -6.79 12.49
CA LYS A 137 -5.70 -6.65 12.57
C LYS A 137 -6.36 -8.03 12.70
N PRO A 138 -6.46 -8.60 13.92
CA PRO A 138 -6.97 -9.96 14.11
C PRO A 138 -8.41 -10.22 13.66
N GLY A 139 -9.24 -9.18 13.55
CA GLY A 139 -10.65 -9.26 13.14
C GLY A 139 -10.92 -8.82 11.70
N ALA A 140 -9.89 -8.66 10.85
CA ALA A 140 -10.08 -8.20 9.47
C ALA A 140 -10.92 -9.20 8.64
N ARG A 141 -11.77 -8.68 7.75
CA ARG A 141 -12.43 -9.45 6.69
C ARG A 141 -11.35 -10.23 5.91
N ARG A 142 -11.67 -11.43 5.46
CA ARG A 142 -10.68 -12.31 4.81
C ARG A 142 -10.97 -12.43 3.32
N ALA A 143 -10.08 -11.89 2.52
CA ALA A 143 -10.07 -12.12 1.08
C ALA A 143 -9.71 -13.58 0.77
N THR A 144 -10.34 -14.15 -0.24
CA THR A 144 -9.98 -15.48 -0.77
C THR A 144 -9.09 -15.35 -2.00
N PRO A 145 -8.23 -16.35 -2.29
CA PRO A 145 -7.45 -16.35 -3.53
C PRO A 145 -8.29 -16.22 -4.80
N GLY A 146 -9.52 -16.78 -4.81
CA GLY A 146 -10.44 -16.68 -5.93
C GLY A 146 -10.83 -15.25 -6.30
N LEU A 147 -10.80 -14.32 -5.34
CA LEU A 147 -11.12 -12.91 -5.58
C LEU A 147 -10.21 -12.25 -6.64
N PHE A 148 -8.95 -12.64 -6.70
CA PHE A 148 -8.02 -12.14 -7.72
C PHE A 148 -8.35 -12.67 -9.12
N ALA A 149 -8.86 -13.90 -9.22
CA ALA A 149 -9.35 -14.44 -10.49
C ALA A 149 -10.64 -13.73 -10.94
N ASP A 150 -11.58 -13.47 -10.02
CA ASP A 150 -12.87 -12.84 -10.26
C ASP A 150 -12.76 -11.34 -10.63
N THR A 151 -11.62 -10.73 -10.36
CA THR A 151 -11.35 -9.31 -10.62
C THR A 151 -10.26 -9.07 -11.67
N ARG A 152 -9.91 -10.10 -12.45
CA ARG A 152 -8.86 -10.00 -13.48
C ARG A 152 -9.20 -8.99 -14.59
N ASP A 153 -10.47 -8.75 -14.81
CA ASP A 153 -11.04 -7.88 -15.84
C ASP A 153 -11.08 -6.40 -15.45
N LEU A 154 -10.67 -6.03 -14.23
CA LEU A 154 -10.72 -4.63 -13.77
C LEU A 154 -9.79 -3.68 -14.53
N GLY A 155 -8.74 -4.17 -15.18
CA GLY A 155 -7.81 -3.34 -15.95
C GLY A 155 -6.88 -2.46 -15.12
N VAL A 156 -6.89 -2.62 -13.79
CA VAL A 156 -6.02 -1.91 -12.84
C VAL A 156 -5.26 -2.92 -11.96
N PRO A 157 -4.10 -2.57 -11.41
CA PRO A 157 -3.36 -3.42 -10.48
C PRO A 157 -4.18 -3.81 -9.25
N ARG A 158 -4.05 -5.08 -8.85
CA ARG A 158 -4.70 -5.68 -7.68
C ARG A 158 -3.66 -5.99 -6.63
N VAL A 159 -3.76 -5.32 -5.50
CA VAL A 159 -2.83 -5.43 -4.39
C VAL A 159 -3.36 -6.43 -3.37
N ALA A 160 -2.55 -7.42 -2.99
CA ALA A 160 -2.83 -8.27 -1.85
C ALA A 160 -2.26 -7.64 -0.57
N ILE A 161 -3.03 -7.65 0.51
CA ILE A 161 -2.58 -7.18 1.82
C ILE A 161 -3.04 -8.12 2.93
N GLY A 162 -2.29 -8.15 4.03
CA GLY A 162 -2.64 -8.83 5.28
C GLY A 162 -1.96 -10.18 5.45
N GLY A 163 -1.11 -10.28 6.48
CA GLY A 163 -0.40 -11.49 6.88
C GLY A 163 0.63 -12.02 5.89
N ILE A 164 1.06 -11.19 4.93
CA ILE A 164 2.07 -11.57 3.93
C ILE A 164 3.45 -11.58 4.57
N THR A 165 4.17 -12.68 4.35
CA THR A 165 5.54 -12.95 4.84
C THR A 165 6.39 -13.53 3.71
N PRO A 166 7.72 -13.64 3.86
CA PRO A 166 8.57 -14.35 2.89
C PRO A 166 8.08 -15.74 2.53
N ASP A 167 7.49 -16.47 3.50
CA ASP A 167 7.10 -17.87 3.32
C ASP A 167 5.83 -18.04 2.46
N ASN A 168 4.93 -17.03 2.43
CA ASN A 168 3.65 -17.12 1.73
C ASN A 168 3.50 -16.13 0.56
N ALA A 169 4.51 -15.29 0.31
CA ALA A 169 4.47 -14.29 -0.75
C ALA A 169 4.22 -14.91 -2.14
N ARG A 170 4.83 -16.05 -2.44
CA ARG A 170 4.63 -16.77 -3.70
C ARG A 170 3.20 -17.25 -3.89
N ASP A 171 2.53 -17.66 -2.83
CA ASP A 171 1.12 -18.10 -2.90
C ASP A 171 0.20 -16.92 -3.24
N ALA A 172 0.47 -15.73 -2.70
CA ALA A 172 -0.26 -14.52 -3.04
C ALA A 172 -0.06 -14.10 -4.51
N VAL A 173 1.16 -14.19 -5.03
CA VAL A 173 1.45 -13.93 -6.45
C VAL A 173 0.79 -14.98 -7.34
N ALA A 174 0.85 -16.27 -6.97
CA ALA A 174 0.20 -17.36 -7.69
C ALA A 174 -1.33 -17.22 -7.70
N ALA A 175 -1.93 -16.65 -6.66
CA ALA A 175 -3.36 -16.31 -6.62
C ALA A 175 -3.73 -15.19 -7.61
N GLY A 176 -2.78 -14.45 -8.15
CA GLY A 176 -2.98 -13.40 -9.13
C GLY A 176 -2.85 -11.98 -8.59
N ALA A 177 -2.23 -11.80 -7.42
CA ALA A 177 -1.88 -10.47 -6.94
C ALA A 177 -0.79 -9.84 -7.81
N ASP A 178 -1.00 -8.60 -8.22
CA ASP A 178 -0.05 -7.81 -9.00
C ASP A 178 1.01 -7.16 -8.09
N LEU A 179 0.60 -6.71 -6.89
CA LEU A 179 1.51 -6.20 -5.85
C LEU A 179 1.20 -6.85 -4.50
N LEU A 180 2.22 -6.90 -3.64
CA LEU A 180 2.10 -7.36 -2.26
C LEU A 180 2.33 -6.19 -1.30
N ALA A 181 1.27 -5.74 -0.61
CA ALA A 181 1.37 -4.71 0.43
C ALA A 181 1.71 -5.36 1.78
N VAL A 182 2.82 -4.94 2.37
CA VAL A 182 3.37 -5.59 3.56
C VAL A 182 3.72 -4.56 4.63
N ILE A 183 3.41 -4.90 5.91
CA ILE A 183 3.82 -4.16 7.11
C ILE A 183 4.70 -5.10 7.95
N GLY A 184 4.11 -5.84 8.87
CA GLY A 184 4.81 -6.67 9.85
C GLY A 184 5.68 -7.76 9.22
N GLY A 185 5.30 -8.34 8.09
CA GLY A 185 6.11 -9.34 7.40
C GLY A 185 7.51 -8.85 6.97
N VAL A 186 7.71 -7.52 6.96
CA VAL A 186 9.02 -6.89 6.75
C VAL A 186 9.50 -6.26 8.05
N PHE A 187 8.75 -5.35 8.66
CA PHE A 187 9.24 -4.56 9.81
C PHE A 187 9.45 -5.37 11.09
N ASP A 188 8.68 -6.45 11.30
CA ASP A 188 8.81 -7.33 12.48
C ASP A 188 9.75 -8.53 12.22
N ALA A 189 10.34 -8.62 11.02
CA ALA A 189 11.29 -9.68 10.70
C ALA A 189 12.64 -9.45 11.42
N PRO A 190 13.35 -10.53 11.80
CA PRO A 190 14.69 -10.42 12.39
C PRO A 190 15.71 -9.69 11.49
N ASP A 191 15.55 -9.79 10.18
CA ASP A 191 16.29 -9.04 9.16
C ASP A 191 15.28 -8.48 8.14
N PRO A 192 14.83 -7.22 8.32
CA PRO A 192 13.86 -6.59 7.44
C PRO A 192 14.31 -6.49 5.98
N VAL A 193 15.60 -6.28 5.73
CA VAL A 193 16.14 -6.18 4.36
C VAL A 193 16.10 -7.54 3.66
N ALA A 194 16.49 -8.60 4.35
CA ALA A 194 16.39 -9.96 3.81
C ALA A 194 14.92 -10.35 3.55
N ALA A 195 14.00 -9.99 4.45
CA ALA A 195 12.57 -10.23 4.27
C ALA A 195 12.00 -9.46 3.07
N ALA A 196 12.31 -8.17 2.92
CA ALA A 196 11.87 -7.37 1.78
C ALA A 196 12.38 -7.95 0.45
N ARG A 197 13.66 -8.32 0.39
CA ARG A 197 14.27 -8.96 -0.79
C ARG A 197 13.61 -10.29 -1.13
N ALA A 198 13.34 -11.13 -0.13
CA ALA A 198 12.68 -12.42 -0.33
C ALA A 198 11.25 -12.28 -0.85
N ILE A 199 10.47 -11.31 -0.33
CA ILE A 199 9.13 -11.01 -0.82
C ILE A 199 9.19 -10.43 -2.24
N ALA A 200 10.11 -9.52 -2.54
CA ALA A 200 10.28 -8.96 -3.86
C ALA A 200 10.61 -10.05 -4.91
N SER A 201 11.45 -11.04 -4.56
CA SER A 201 11.79 -12.17 -5.45
C SER A 201 10.64 -13.17 -5.67
N ALA A 202 9.51 -13.04 -4.98
CA ALA A 202 8.32 -13.84 -5.29
C ALA A 202 7.72 -13.50 -6.66
N PHE A 203 8.13 -12.39 -7.26
CA PHE A 203 7.68 -11.93 -8.57
C PHE A 203 8.58 -12.39 -9.75
N ASP A 204 9.70 -13.03 -9.48
CA ASP A 204 10.68 -13.53 -10.49
C ASP A 204 10.19 -14.85 -11.20
#